data_fe22c5413846ffede9cc2bf8ad95ee9f
#
_entry.id   fe22c5413846ffede9cc2bf8ad95ee9f
#
_cell.length_a   1.000
_cell.length_b   1.000
_cell.length_c   1.000
_cell.angle_alpha   90.00
_cell.angle_beta   90.00
_cell.angle_gamma   90.00
#
_symmetry.space_group_name_H-M   'P 1'
#
loop_
_entity.id
_entity.type
_entity.pdbx_description
1 polymer ?
#
loop_
_entity_poly.entity_id
_entity_poly.type
_entity_poly.pdbx_seq_one_letter_code
_entity_poly.pdbx_strand_id
1 'polypeptide(L)'
;MEGQRLRDFLATKPSQCKVLVVGDIMLDKYYYGEVTRISGEAPVPVTRVHASSEKLGGSANIAYSLAVLGCKVCIAGFVGRDSHCESLVEKFEHYGIDASGLIYTSRPTTTKVRIVSNNQQMFRLDFEANQAVELQDMARFEQYIGEKLSESLDCVIISDHANGACTDASCSWIIERCHNHGVPVVVDLSSACWVNYRNADYVVANLKRINNALLQPIENEDAAVEKACHYLMRKFHIKNIIATRSQKGMVLVRENETVHIPTTAQELFDVLGATDAVTAVFGMALAGGLPPALGAYMANLAASRVVTRLGTYAVTREELESMLTQ
;
A
#
# COMPACT_ATOMS: atom_id res chain seq x y z
N MET A 1 15.27 15.85 20.54
CA MET A 1 16.26 14.91 19.94
C MET A 1 15.64 14.04 18.83
N GLU A 2 14.49 13.41 19.05
CA GLU A 2 13.86 12.54 18.02
C GLU A 2 13.40 13.29 16.77
N GLY A 3 12.76 14.45 16.92
CA GLY A 3 12.33 15.27 15.79
C GLY A 3 13.50 15.73 14.89
N GLN A 4 14.65 16.05 15.46
CA GLN A 4 15.86 16.39 14.68
C GLN A 4 16.37 15.17 13.91
N ARG A 5 16.40 14.00 14.56
CA ARG A 5 16.81 12.74 13.92
C ARG A 5 15.93 12.38 12.73
N LEU A 6 14.62 12.62 12.82
CA LEU A 6 13.67 12.38 11.72
C LEU A 6 13.89 13.39 10.58
N ARG A 7 14.14 14.65 10.87
CA ARG A 7 14.50 15.66 9.84
C ARG A 7 15.79 15.31 9.11
N ASP A 8 16.83 14.96 9.86
CA ASP A 8 18.12 14.56 9.29
C ASP A 8 17.98 13.31 8.41
N PHE A 9 17.12 12.36 8.84
CA PHE A 9 16.77 11.19 8.05
C PHE A 9 16.07 11.60 6.74
N LEU A 10 15.01 12.39 6.79
CA LEU A 10 14.27 12.84 5.61
C LEU A 10 15.17 13.63 4.63
N ALA A 11 16.09 14.43 5.14
CA ALA A 11 16.99 15.21 4.31
C ALA A 11 18.00 14.37 3.51
N THR A 12 18.43 13.21 4.03
CA THR A 12 19.60 12.50 3.49
C THR A 12 19.35 11.07 3.04
N LYS A 13 18.43 10.35 3.68
CA LYS A 13 18.29 8.91 3.52
C LYS A 13 17.36 8.46 2.37
N PRO A 14 16.22 9.09 2.10
CA PRO A 14 15.28 8.59 1.09
C PRO A 14 15.93 8.37 -0.28
N SER A 15 16.77 9.30 -0.76
CA SER A 15 17.44 9.20 -2.08
C SER A 15 18.47 8.05 -2.18
N GLN A 16 18.86 7.47 -1.06
CA GLN A 16 19.76 6.32 -0.99
C GLN A 16 18.98 5.01 -0.95
N CYS A 17 17.71 5.01 -0.47
CA CYS A 17 16.91 3.82 -0.30
C CYS A 17 16.48 3.23 -1.64
N LYS A 18 16.71 1.93 -1.80
CA LYS A 18 16.26 1.14 -2.95
C LYS A 18 15.17 0.19 -2.49
N VAL A 19 13.93 0.44 -2.94
CA VAL A 19 12.76 -0.32 -2.52
C VAL A 19 12.12 -1.01 -3.73
N LEU A 20 11.90 -2.31 -3.62
CA LEU A 20 11.09 -3.06 -4.57
C LEU A 20 9.66 -3.20 -4.02
N VAL A 21 8.68 -2.75 -4.79
CA VAL A 21 7.26 -2.96 -4.51
C VAL A 21 6.75 -4.08 -5.40
N VAL A 22 6.23 -5.13 -4.81
CA VAL A 22 5.65 -6.28 -5.53
C VAL A 22 4.18 -6.43 -5.16
N GLY A 23 3.33 -6.80 -6.12
CA GLY A 23 1.93 -7.06 -5.80
C GLY A 23 0.94 -6.65 -6.88
N ASP A 24 -0.28 -6.37 -6.44
CA ASP A 24 -1.40 -6.08 -7.33
C ASP A 24 -1.37 -4.62 -7.79
N ILE A 25 -0.93 -4.44 -9.03
CA ILE A 25 -0.87 -3.13 -9.71
C ILE A 25 -2.27 -2.76 -10.19
N MET A 26 -2.71 -1.51 -9.93
CA MET A 26 -4.01 -1.04 -10.39
C MET A 26 -3.98 0.43 -10.80
N LEU A 27 -4.94 0.76 -11.69
CA LEU A 27 -5.27 2.13 -12.06
C LEU A 27 -6.59 2.53 -11.40
N ASP A 28 -6.59 3.63 -10.66
CA ASP A 28 -7.80 4.26 -10.16
C ASP A 28 -8.23 5.37 -11.13
N LYS A 29 -9.42 5.24 -11.71
CA LYS A 29 -9.97 6.20 -12.67
C LYS A 29 -11.23 6.84 -12.11
N TYR A 30 -11.31 8.15 -12.18
CA TYR A 30 -12.43 8.94 -11.68
C TYR A 30 -13.09 9.69 -12.83
N TYR A 31 -14.40 9.62 -12.90
CA TYR A 31 -15.24 10.47 -13.74
C TYR A 31 -16.07 11.37 -12.84
N TYR A 32 -15.89 12.67 -12.97
CA TYR A 32 -16.64 13.66 -12.24
C TYR A 32 -17.75 14.23 -13.13
N GLY A 33 -18.97 14.24 -12.59
CA GLY A 33 -20.11 14.67 -13.39
C GLY A 33 -21.30 15.06 -12.53
N GLU A 34 -22.39 15.38 -13.21
CA GLU A 34 -23.67 15.72 -12.62
C GLU A 34 -24.75 14.75 -13.05
N VAL A 35 -25.56 14.31 -12.10
CA VAL A 35 -26.77 13.52 -12.35
C VAL A 35 -27.96 14.46 -12.38
N THR A 36 -28.48 14.74 -13.58
CA THR A 36 -29.59 15.68 -13.77
C THR A 36 -30.87 15.03 -14.32
N ARG A 37 -30.80 13.77 -14.72
CA ARG A 37 -31.94 13.05 -15.30
C ARG A 37 -31.84 11.55 -15.07
N ILE A 38 -32.99 10.88 -15.20
CA ILE A 38 -33.11 9.44 -15.31
C ILE A 38 -33.08 9.06 -16.81
N SER A 39 -32.50 7.90 -17.15
CA SER A 39 -32.49 7.39 -18.52
C SER A 39 -33.94 7.11 -19.01
N GLY A 40 -34.17 7.34 -20.30
CA GLY A 40 -35.43 6.92 -20.93
C GLY A 40 -35.49 5.41 -21.26
N GLU A 41 -34.34 4.72 -21.19
CA GLU A 41 -34.22 3.28 -21.52
C GLU A 41 -34.38 2.38 -20.30
N ALA A 42 -34.03 2.89 -19.11
CA ALA A 42 -34.12 2.17 -17.83
C ALA A 42 -34.16 3.15 -16.65
N PRO A 43 -34.68 2.75 -15.48
CA PRO A 43 -34.78 3.61 -14.30
C PRO A 43 -33.39 3.80 -13.62
N VAL A 44 -32.41 4.28 -14.38
CA VAL A 44 -31.03 4.51 -13.92
C VAL A 44 -30.64 5.98 -14.09
N PRO A 45 -29.83 6.54 -13.18
CA PRO A 45 -29.33 7.92 -13.31
C PRO A 45 -28.39 8.05 -14.50
N VAL A 46 -28.46 9.18 -15.20
CA VAL A 46 -27.51 9.55 -16.27
C VAL A 46 -26.57 10.59 -15.74
N THR A 47 -25.28 10.25 -15.69
CA THR A 47 -24.20 11.15 -15.28
C THR A 47 -23.64 11.84 -16.52
N ARG A 48 -23.69 13.18 -16.57
CA ARG A 48 -22.97 13.99 -17.56
C ARG A 48 -21.58 14.25 -17.04
N VAL A 49 -20.59 13.60 -17.64
CA VAL A 49 -19.17 13.76 -17.25
C VAL A 49 -18.62 15.07 -17.78
N HIS A 50 -17.95 15.85 -16.95
CA HIS A 50 -17.26 17.09 -17.30
C HIS A 50 -15.76 17.06 -17.01
N ALA A 51 -15.28 16.12 -16.20
CA ALA A 51 -13.86 15.94 -15.90
C ALA A 51 -13.54 14.46 -15.63
N SER A 52 -12.29 14.08 -15.86
CA SER A 52 -11.78 12.76 -15.47
C SER A 52 -10.37 12.91 -14.90
N SER A 53 -9.99 11.98 -14.04
CA SER A 53 -8.62 11.86 -13.54
C SER A 53 -8.25 10.40 -13.37
N GLU A 54 -6.96 10.13 -13.46
CA GLU A 54 -6.38 8.81 -13.25
C GLU A 54 -5.29 8.88 -12.19
N LYS A 55 -5.27 7.92 -11.28
CA LYS A 55 -4.31 7.83 -10.20
C LYS A 55 -3.74 6.42 -10.10
N LEU A 56 -2.52 6.32 -9.60
CA LEU A 56 -1.93 5.03 -9.27
C LEU A 56 -2.64 4.43 -8.05
N GLY A 57 -3.00 3.14 -8.11
CA GLY A 57 -3.72 2.41 -7.06
C GLY A 57 -3.01 1.12 -6.67
N GLY A 58 -3.37 0.55 -5.52
CA GLY A 58 -2.75 -0.65 -4.99
C GLY A 58 -1.24 -0.53 -4.84
N SER A 59 -0.49 -1.54 -5.28
CA SER A 59 0.98 -1.51 -5.22
C SER A 59 1.59 -0.31 -5.96
N ALA A 60 0.95 0.17 -7.03
CA ALA A 60 1.40 1.36 -7.75
C ALA A 60 1.28 2.65 -6.91
N ASN A 61 0.29 2.76 -6.01
CA ASN A 61 0.16 3.90 -5.10
C ASN A 61 1.27 3.91 -4.03
N ILE A 62 1.67 2.73 -3.53
CA ILE A 62 2.81 2.60 -2.62
C ILE A 62 4.11 3.00 -3.33
N ALA A 63 4.33 2.50 -4.55
CA ALA A 63 5.49 2.87 -5.36
C ALA A 63 5.55 4.38 -5.64
N TYR A 64 4.41 4.99 -5.97
CA TYR A 64 4.27 6.42 -6.15
C TYR A 64 4.62 7.20 -4.88
N SER A 65 4.08 6.78 -3.73
CA SER A 65 4.37 7.43 -2.45
C SER A 65 5.87 7.40 -2.10
N LEU A 66 6.54 6.27 -2.36
CA LEU A 66 7.99 6.14 -2.18
C LEU A 66 8.79 7.04 -3.14
N ALA A 67 8.37 7.11 -4.40
CA ALA A 67 9.04 7.94 -5.41
C ALA A 67 8.92 9.45 -5.07
N VAL A 68 7.74 9.90 -4.64
CA VAL A 68 7.52 11.29 -4.17
C VAL A 68 8.39 11.63 -2.95
N LEU A 69 8.64 10.65 -2.09
CA LEU A 69 9.57 10.81 -0.95
C LEU A 69 11.05 10.80 -1.39
N GLY A 70 11.34 10.47 -2.65
CA GLY A 70 12.66 10.50 -3.24
C GLY A 70 13.41 9.16 -3.21
N CYS A 71 12.74 8.04 -2.91
CA CYS A 71 13.35 6.71 -2.97
C CYS A 71 13.59 6.26 -4.42
N LYS A 72 14.55 5.35 -4.61
CA LYS A 72 14.73 4.59 -5.85
C LYS A 72 13.78 3.40 -5.81
N VAL A 73 12.77 3.42 -6.68
CA VAL A 73 11.67 2.47 -6.62
C VAL A 73 11.65 1.60 -7.87
N CYS A 74 11.59 0.29 -7.68
CA CYS A 74 11.22 -0.68 -8.69
C CYS A 74 9.83 -1.24 -8.37
N ILE A 75 9.03 -1.54 -9.39
CA ILE A 75 7.72 -2.16 -9.22
C ILE A 75 7.63 -3.45 -10.03
N ALA A 76 7.03 -4.49 -9.45
CA ALA A 76 6.75 -5.75 -10.11
C ALA A 76 5.31 -6.21 -9.86
N GLY A 77 4.66 -6.67 -10.91
CA GLY A 77 3.28 -7.18 -10.86
C GLY A 77 2.73 -7.46 -12.24
N PHE A 78 1.46 -7.83 -12.31
CA PHE A 78 0.79 -8.27 -13.52
C PHE A 78 -0.07 -7.16 -14.12
N VAL A 79 0.01 -6.99 -15.43
CA VAL A 79 -0.75 -6.00 -16.21
C VAL A 79 -1.24 -6.63 -17.51
N GLY A 80 -2.27 -6.03 -18.10
CA GLY A 80 -2.76 -6.36 -19.44
C GLY A 80 -1.97 -5.65 -20.53
N ARG A 81 -2.35 -5.94 -21.79
CA ARG A 81 -1.89 -5.20 -22.98
C ARG A 81 -3.00 -4.28 -23.45
N ASP A 82 -3.30 -3.25 -22.67
CA ASP A 82 -4.44 -2.35 -22.88
C ASP A 82 -4.05 -0.90 -22.55
N SER A 83 -4.95 0.04 -22.89
CA SER A 83 -4.73 1.48 -22.66
C SER A 83 -4.57 1.86 -21.18
N HIS A 84 -5.11 1.05 -20.27
CA HIS A 84 -4.92 1.29 -18.82
C HIS A 84 -3.49 1.01 -18.40
N CYS A 85 -2.85 -0.02 -19.00
CA CYS A 85 -1.42 -0.28 -18.80
C CYS A 85 -0.57 0.87 -19.37
N GLU A 86 -0.90 1.37 -20.54
CA GLU A 86 -0.19 2.51 -21.13
C GLU A 86 -0.23 3.72 -20.20
N SER A 87 -1.40 4.05 -19.64
CA SER A 87 -1.54 5.11 -18.64
C SER A 87 -0.71 4.87 -17.36
N LEU A 88 -0.58 3.62 -16.92
CA LEU A 88 0.29 3.27 -15.79
C LEU A 88 1.76 3.50 -16.10
N VAL A 89 2.22 3.04 -17.27
CA VAL A 89 3.62 3.18 -17.72
C VAL A 89 4.00 4.65 -17.83
N GLU A 90 3.17 5.50 -18.47
CA GLU A 90 3.39 6.94 -18.54
C GLU A 90 3.57 7.58 -17.16
N LYS A 91 2.74 7.16 -16.18
CA LYS A 91 2.85 7.67 -14.81
C LYS A 91 4.12 7.16 -14.11
N PHE A 92 4.51 5.90 -14.31
CA PHE A 92 5.74 5.36 -13.75
C PHE A 92 6.98 6.10 -14.30
N GLU A 93 7.01 6.35 -15.61
CA GLU A 93 8.07 7.14 -16.24
C GLU A 93 8.12 8.57 -15.68
N HIS A 94 6.95 9.22 -15.56
CA HIS A 94 6.85 10.57 -15.02
C HIS A 94 7.42 10.69 -13.59
N TYR A 95 7.21 9.68 -12.74
CA TYR A 95 7.68 9.66 -11.35
C TYR A 95 9.04 8.98 -11.17
N GLY A 96 9.67 8.52 -12.25
CA GLY A 96 10.98 7.86 -12.19
C GLY A 96 10.95 6.49 -11.51
N ILE A 97 9.82 5.77 -11.60
CA ILE A 97 9.64 4.42 -11.07
C ILE A 97 10.10 3.40 -12.13
N ASP A 98 11.04 2.52 -11.77
CA ASP A 98 11.46 1.41 -12.65
C ASP A 98 10.35 0.39 -12.80
N ALA A 99 9.68 0.43 -13.94
CA ALA A 99 8.57 -0.44 -14.32
C ALA A 99 9.01 -1.70 -15.11
N SER A 100 10.29 -2.03 -15.13
CA SER A 100 10.81 -3.21 -15.87
C SER A 100 10.28 -4.55 -15.33
N GLY A 101 9.70 -4.55 -14.11
CA GLY A 101 9.03 -5.70 -13.51
C GLY A 101 7.55 -5.88 -13.87
N LEU A 102 7.03 -5.13 -14.83
CA LEU A 102 5.67 -5.34 -15.33
C LEU A 102 5.61 -6.61 -16.18
N ILE A 103 4.85 -7.59 -15.71
CA ILE A 103 4.62 -8.84 -16.40
C ILE A 103 3.31 -8.73 -17.20
N TYR A 104 3.43 -8.65 -18.52
CA TYR A 104 2.29 -8.57 -19.41
C TYR A 104 1.63 -9.95 -19.56
N THR A 105 0.34 -10.00 -19.24
CA THR A 105 -0.48 -11.22 -19.25
C THR A 105 -1.66 -11.10 -20.21
N SER A 106 -2.44 -12.17 -20.38
CA SER A 106 -3.73 -12.18 -21.09
C SER A 106 -4.87 -11.54 -20.25
N ARG A 107 -4.62 -11.24 -18.97
CA ARG A 107 -5.58 -10.60 -18.06
C ARG A 107 -5.66 -9.09 -18.35
N PRO A 108 -6.81 -8.44 -18.12
CA PRO A 108 -6.89 -6.99 -18.20
C PRO A 108 -6.06 -6.33 -17.09
N THR A 109 -5.55 -5.14 -17.34
CA THR A 109 -4.97 -4.29 -16.29
C THR A 109 -6.05 -3.96 -15.27
N THR A 110 -5.82 -4.32 -14.01
CA THR A 110 -6.78 -4.06 -12.92
C THR A 110 -7.07 -2.57 -12.85
N THR A 111 -8.33 -2.20 -13.08
CA THR A 111 -8.74 -0.80 -13.11
C THR A 111 -10.02 -0.61 -12.31
N LYS A 112 -10.02 0.35 -11.40
CA LYS A 112 -11.19 0.71 -10.57
C LYS A 112 -11.73 2.06 -11.00
N VAL A 113 -12.84 2.06 -11.74
CA VAL A 113 -13.48 3.27 -12.24
C VAL A 113 -14.55 3.74 -11.25
N ARG A 114 -14.43 4.98 -10.78
CA ARG A 114 -15.40 5.61 -9.87
C ARG A 114 -16.10 6.74 -10.56
N ILE A 115 -17.41 6.73 -10.51
CA ILE A 115 -18.28 7.83 -11.00
C ILE A 115 -18.69 8.63 -9.79
N VAL A 116 -18.32 9.92 -9.79
CA VAL A 116 -18.52 10.85 -8.68
C VAL A 116 -19.43 11.98 -9.11
N SER A 117 -20.50 12.22 -8.37
CA SER A 117 -21.41 13.34 -8.56
C SER A 117 -21.66 14.02 -7.22
N ASN A 118 -21.61 15.36 -7.19
CA ASN A 118 -21.81 16.17 -5.97
C ASN A 118 -20.95 15.71 -4.78
N ASN A 119 -19.66 15.38 -5.04
CA ASN A 119 -18.71 14.84 -4.08
C ASN A 119 -19.10 13.49 -3.45
N GLN A 120 -20.04 12.77 -4.07
CA GLN A 120 -20.44 11.42 -3.65
C GLN A 120 -20.12 10.40 -4.75
N GLN A 121 -19.56 9.26 -4.35
CA GLN A 121 -19.37 8.13 -5.26
C GLN A 121 -20.73 7.50 -5.57
N MET A 122 -21.16 7.61 -6.82
CA MET A 122 -22.43 7.06 -7.29
C MET A 122 -22.27 5.59 -7.71
N PHE A 123 -21.17 5.24 -8.35
CA PHE A 123 -20.93 3.93 -8.92
C PHE A 123 -19.44 3.59 -8.92
N ARG A 124 -19.11 2.29 -8.85
CA ARG A 124 -17.77 1.77 -9.11
C ARG A 124 -17.86 0.60 -10.10
N LEU A 125 -16.98 0.64 -11.11
CA LEU A 125 -16.80 -0.45 -12.08
C LEU A 125 -15.38 -0.99 -11.86
N ASP A 126 -15.28 -2.30 -11.62
CA ASP A 126 -14.01 -2.97 -11.40
C ASP A 126 -13.69 -3.83 -12.64
N PHE A 127 -12.62 -3.46 -13.34
CA PHE A 127 -12.03 -4.26 -14.42
C PHE A 127 -10.92 -5.10 -13.81
N GLU A 128 -11.20 -6.35 -13.55
CA GLU A 128 -10.26 -7.28 -12.91
C GLU A 128 -10.50 -8.70 -13.40
N ALA A 129 -9.49 -9.56 -13.29
CA ALA A 129 -9.60 -10.95 -13.68
C ALA A 129 -9.81 -11.85 -12.47
N ASN A 130 -10.75 -12.78 -12.59
CA ASN A 130 -10.99 -13.82 -11.59
C ASN A 130 -10.11 -15.06 -11.79
N GLN A 131 -9.43 -15.17 -12.96
CA GLN A 131 -8.56 -16.30 -13.28
C GLN A 131 -7.21 -16.14 -12.56
N ALA A 132 -6.64 -17.26 -12.14
CA ALA A 132 -5.28 -17.30 -11.63
C ALA A 132 -4.28 -16.81 -12.69
N VAL A 133 -3.15 -16.28 -12.24
CA VAL A 133 -2.01 -15.97 -13.11
C VAL A 133 -1.44 -17.26 -13.68
N GLU A 134 -1.08 -17.27 -14.95
CA GLU A 134 -0.49 -18.42 -15.61
C GLU A 134 0.90 -18.74 -15.01
N LEU A 135 1.24 -20.03 -14.94
CA LEU A 135 2.51 -20.46 -14.32
C LEU A 135 3.74 -19.84 -14.99
N GLN A 136 3.71 -19.67 -16.31
CA GLN A 136 4.81 -19.03 -17.05
C GLN A 136 4.99 -17.55 -16.68
N ASP A 137 3.89 -16.84 -16.43
CA ASP A 137 3.93 -15.44 -16.04
C ASP A 137 4.38 -15.29 -14.58
N MET A 138 3.97 -16.23 -13.72
CA MET A 138 4.47 -16.29 -12.35
C MET A 138 5.98 -16.58 -12.31
N ALA A 139 6.48 -17.48 -13.15
CA ALA A 139 7.91 -17.76 -13.24
C ALA A 139 8.72 -16.53 -13.69
N ARG A 140 8.20 -15.73 -14.64
CA ARG A 140 8.82 -14.47 -15.06
C ARG A 140 8.84 -13.44 -13.95
N PHE A 141 7.77 -13.36 -13.18
CA PHE A 141 7.66 -12.49 -12.02
C PHE A 141 8.69 -12.86 -10.93
N GLU A 142 8.79 -14.14 -10.59
CA GLU A 142 9.78 -14.64 -9.64
C GLU A 142 11.22 -14.45 -10.14
N GLN A 143 11.48 -14.66 -11.43
CA GLN A 143 12.79 -14.42 -12.03
C GLN A 143 13.20 -12.95 -11.85
N TYR A 144 12.32 -12.00 -12.21
CA TYR A 144 12.61 -10.56 -12.07
C TYR A 144 12.92 -10.18 -10.61
N ILE A 145 12.13 -10.68 -9.66
CA ILE A 145 12.36 -10.41 -8.22
C ILE A 145 13.73 -10.97 -7.79
N GLY A 146 14.08 -12.19 -8.23
CA GLY A 146 15.37 -12.80 -7.93
C GLY A 146 16.56 -12.00 -8.48
N GLU A 147 16.43 -11.47 -9.70
CA GLU A 147 17.43 -10.58 -10.31
C GLU A 147 17.58 -9.28 -9.49
N LYS A 148 16.48 -8.63 -9.11
CA LYS A 148 16.51 -7.39 -8.32
C LYS A 148 17.07 -7.60 -6.91
N LEU A 149 16.79 -8.72 -6.26
CA LEU A 149 17.39 -9.04 -4.96
C LEU A 149 18.92 -9.17 -5.04
N SER A 150 19.45 -9.58 -6.19
CA SER A 150 20.89 -9.67 -6.43
C SER A 150 21.55 -8.29 -6.65
N GLU A 151 20.76 -7.24 -6.96
CA GLU A 151 21.23 -5.86 -7.18
C GLU A 151 21.33 -5.03 -5.88
N SER A 152 21.17 -5.61 -4.71
CA SER A 152 21.18 -4.93 -3.40
C SER A 152 19.96 -4.02 -3.19
N LEU A 153 18.88 -4.60 -2.69
CA LEU A 153 17.70 -3.88 -2.21
C LEU A 153 17.81 -3.62 -0.70
N ASP A 154 17.18 -2.53 -0.24
CA ASP A 154 17.14 -2.16 1.17
C ASP A 154 15.82 -2.58 1.84
N CYS A 155 14.74 -2.77 1.06
CA CYS A 155 13.45 -3.24 1.54
C CYS A 155 12.62 -3.80 0.38
N VAL A 156 11.80 -4.81 0.65
CA VAL A 156 10.74 -5.29 -0.26
C VAL A 156 9.40 -5.03 0.40
N ILE A 157 8.46 -4.47 -0.37
CA ILE A 157 7.07 -4.27 0.05
C ILE A 157 6.18 -5.19 -0.78
N ILE A 158 5.38 -6.03 -0.12
CA ILE A 158 4.35 -6.85 -0.76
C ILE A 158 3.01 -6.17 -0.55
N SER A 159 2.31 -5.79 -1.63
CA SER A 159 0.98 -5.15 -1.57
C SER A 159 -0.08 -6.07 -2.15
N ASP A 160 -0.93 -6.63 -1.26
CA ASP A 160 -1.92 -7.65 -1.59
C ASP A 160 -3.35 -7.09 -1.58
N HIS A 161 -3.96 -7.03 -2.75
CA HIS A 161 -5.35 -6.65 -2.95
C HIS A 161 -6.23 -7.80 -3.47
N ALA A 162 -5.74 -9.03 -3.39
CA ALA A 162 -6.41 -10.27 -3.84
C ALA A 162 -6.65 -10.35 -5.36
N ASN A 163 -5.77 -9.73 -6.17
CA ASN A 163 -5.85 -9.76 -7.63
C ASN A 163 -4.84 -10.74 -8.30
N GLY A 164 -4.24 -11.63 -7.50
CA GLY A 164 -3.53 -12.81 -7.99
C GLY A 164 -2.01 -12.73 -7.98
N ALA A 165 -1.37 -11.61 -7.68
CA ALA A 165 0.08 -11.53 -7.49
C ALA A 165 0.51 -12.21 -6.18
N CYS A 166 -0.31 -12.08 -5.15
CA CYS A 166 -0.01 -12.53 -3.79
C CYS A 166 -0.74 -13.84 -3.47
N THR A 167 -0.10 -14.96 -3.75
CA THR A 167 -0.54 -16.31 -3.37
C THR A 167 0.31 -16.84 -2.20
N ASP A 168 -0.11 -17.93 -1.54
CA ASP A 168 0.71 -18.59 -0.50
C ASP A 168 2.09 -18.98 -1.05
N ALA A 169 2.13 -19.52 -2.26
CA ALA A 169 3.37 -19.93 -2.92
C ALA A 169 4.28 -18.73 -3.25
N SER A 170 3.76 -17.71 -3.95
CA SER A 170 4.56 -16.55 -4.36
C SER A 170 5.06 -15.73 -3.16
N CYS A 171 4.19 -15.49 -2.16
CA CYS A 171 4.58 -14.72 -0.97
C CYS A 171 5.60 -15.46 -0.10
N SER A 172 5.41 -16.78 0.11
CA SER A 172 6.39 -17.60 0.84
C SER A 172 7.75 -17.60 0.16
N TRP A 173 7.76 -17.75 -1.18
CA TRP A 173 8.98 -17.70 -1.97
C TRP A 173 9.68 -16.33 -1.89
N ILE A 174 8.93 -15.22 -2.03
CA ILE A 174 9.48 -13.86 -1.92
C ILE A 174 10.09 -13.62 -0.55
N ILE A 175 9.36 -13.95 0.53
CA ILE A 175 9.82 -13.73 1.91
C ILE A 175 11.11 -14.52 2.18
N GLU A 176 11.14 -15.80 1.78
CA GLU A 176 12.33 -16.63 1.95
C GLU A 176 13.54 -16.06 1.19
N ARG A 177 13.34 -15.66 -0.07
CA ARG A 177 14.41 -15.06 -0.88
C ARG A 177 14.92 -13.75 -0.29
N CYS A 178 14.04 -12.88 0.19
CA CYS A 178 14.42 -11.64 0.86
C CYS A 178 15.26 -11.92 2.11
N HIS A 179 14.87 -12.89 2.94
CA HIS A 179 15.64 -13.26 4.12
C HIS A 179 17.02 -13.82 3.78
N ASN A 180 17.14 -14.62 2.71
CA ASN A 180 18.43 -15.14 2.26
C ASN A 180 19.39 -14.02 1.80
N HIS A 181 18.86 -12.85 1.41
CA HIS A 181 19.63 -11.67 1.04
C HIS A 181 19.73 -10.63 2.18
N GLY A 182 19.15 -10.91 3.36
CA GLY A 182 19.12 -9.97 4.49
C GLY A 182 18.23 -8.74 4.28
N VAL A 183 17.27 -8.82 3.35
CA VAL A 183 16.36 -7.73 2.98
C VAL A 183 15.05 -7.84 3.78
N PRO A 184 14.65 -6.81 4.54
CA PRO A 184 13.40 -6.83 5.29
C PRO A 184 12.18 -6.77 4.36
N VAL A 185 11.10 -7.44 4.79
CA VAL A 185 9.82 -7.49 4.07
C VAL A 185 8.71 -6.81 4.87
N VAL A 186 8.05 -5.85 4.23
CA VAL A 186 6.83 -5.20 4.74
C VAL A 186 5.65 -5.62 3.87
N VAL A 187 4.58 -6.09 4.50
CA VAL A 187 3.36 -6.49 3.79
C VAL A 187 2.26 -5.47 4.04
N ASP A 188 1.68 -4.93 2.98
CA ASP A 188 0.40 -4.22 3.00
C ASP A 188 -0.73 -5.23 2.81
N LEU A 189 -1.40 -5.57 3.89
CA LEU A 189 -2.46 -6.57 3.89
C LEU A 189 -3.82 -5.94 3.63
N SER A 190 -4.23 -5.87 2.37
CA SER A 190 -5.57 -5.46 1.96
C SER A 190 -6.51 -6.64 1.67
N SER A 191 -5.99 -7.85 1.53
CA SER A 191 -6.74 -9.11 1.44
C SER A 191 -7.15 -9.65 2.82
N ALA A 192 -7.70 -10.87 2.86
CA ALA A 192 -8.02 -11.59 4.09
C ALA A 192 -7.05 -12.76 4.38
N CYS A 193 -6.07 -12.99 3.50
CA CYS A 193 -5.24 -14.20 3.50
C CYS A 193 -3.96 -14.04 4.33
N TRP A 194 -4.09 -13.92 5.63
CA TRP A 194 -2.93 -13.83 6.56
C TRP A 194 -1.93 -14.99 6.44
N VAL A 195 -2.40 -16.15 6.03
CA VAL A 195 -1.59 -17.37 5.90
C VAL A 195 -0.46 -17.22 4.87
N ASN A 196 -0.63 -16.36 3.87
CA ASN A 196 0.35 -16.11 2.82
C ASN A 196 1.63 -15.43 3.33
N TYR A 197 1.60 -14.83 4.54
CA TYR A 197 2.68 -13.95 5.04
C TYR A 197 3.45 -14.53 6.21
N ARG A 198 3.52 -15.86 6.29
CA ARG A 198 4.37 -16.52 7.28
C ARG A 198 5.80 -16.03 7.19
N ASN A 199 6.39 -15.74 8.35
CA ASN A 199 7.73 -15.20 8.53
C ASN A 199 7.95 -13.77 8.00
N ALA A 200 6.94 -13.05 7.50
CA ALA A 200 7.10 -11.64 7.16
C ALA A 200 7.63 -10.82 8.35
N ASP A 201 8.51 -9.86 8.08
CA ASP A 201 9.10 -9.04 9.13
C ASP A 201 8.07 -8.09 9.72
N TYR A 202 7.25 -7.46 8.85
CA TYR A 202 6.17 -6.56 9.26
C TYR A 202 4.93 -6.77 8.40
N VAL A 203 3.76 -6.84 9.04
CA VAL A 203 2.46 -6.79 8.35
C VAL A 203 1.73 -5.52 8.79
N VAL A 204 1.36 -4.68 7.84
CA VAL A 204 0.51 -3.51 8.03
C VAL A 204 -0.92 -3.91 7.72
N ALA A 205 -1.81 -3.76 8.68
CA ALA A 205 -3.22 -4.11 8.52
C ALA A 205 -4.11 -3.13 9.29
N ASN A 206 -5.29 -2.83 8.74
CA ASN A 206 -6.28 -2.06 9.48
C ASN A 206 -7.09 -2.96 10.44
N LEU A 207 -7.77 -2.33 11.40
CA LEU A 207 -8.57 -3.06 12.40
C LEU A 207 -9.62 -3.99 11.79
N LYS A 208 -10.21 -3.61 10.64
CA LYS A 208 -11.16 -4.47 9.92
C LYS A 208 -10.52 -5.77 9.46
N ARG A 209 -9.28 -5.72 8.94
CA ARG A 209 -8.51 -6.90 8.50
C ARG A 209 -8.12 -7.78 9.68
N ILE A 210 -7.75 -7.16 10.80
CA ILE A 210 -7.49 -7.87 12.05
C ILE A 210 -8.75 -8.60 12.50
N ASN A 211 -9.88 -7.93 12.57
CA ASN A 211 -11.15 -8.51 12.99
C ASN A 211 -11.61 -9.66 12.09
N ASN A 212 -11.39 -9.57 10.77
CA ASN A 212 -11.73 -10.64 9.83
C ASN A 212 -10.90 -11.92 10.04
N ALA A 213 -9.73 -11.85 10.70
CA ALA A 213 -8.87 -12.99 11.00
C ALA A 213 -9.18 -13.64 12.35
N LEU A 214 -10.03 -13.01 13.16
CA LEU A 214 -10.42 -13.47 14.49
C LEU A 214 -11.76 -14.22 14.44
N LEU A 215 -11.98 -15.15 15.40
CA LEU A 215 -13.26 -15.83 15.54
C LEU A 215 -14.38 -14.89 16.05
N GLN A 216 -14.00 -13.89 16.84
CA GLN A 216 -14.88 -12.85 17.33
C GLN A 216 -14.20 -11.49 17.14
N PRO A 217 -14.90 -10.50 16.56
CA PRO A 217 -14.38 -9.15 16.44
C PRO A 217 -14.07 -8.56 17.83
N ILE A 218 -13.01 -7.75 17.85
CA ILE A 218 -12.61 -6.98 19.05
C ILE A 218 -13.03 -5.52 18.91
N GLU A 219 -13.20 -4.87 20.03
CA GLU A 219 -13.35 -3.43 20.09
C GLU A 219 -12.01 -2.73 19.83
N ASN A 220 -12.07 -1.46 19.41
CA ASN A 220 -10.89 -0.66 19.14
C ASN A 220 -10.24 -0.12 20.44
N GLU A 221 -9.98 -1.02 21.40
CA GLU A 221 -9.31 -0.69 22.65
C GLU A 221 -7.87 -1.20 22.66
N ASP A 222 -6.95 -0.47 23.32
CA ASP A 222 -5.51 -0.70 23.24
C ASP A 222 -5.14 -2.13 23.61
N ALA A 223 -5.58 -2.60 24.76
CA ALA A 223 -5.28 -3.94 25.24
C ALA A 223 -5.90 -5.06 24.37
N ALA A 224 -7.09 -4.81 23.79
CA ALA A 224 -7.75 -5.77 22.92
C ALA A 224 -7.00 -5.90 21.59
N VAL A 225 -6.59 -4.78 20.99
CA VAL A 225 -5.85 -4.75 19.72
C VAL A 225 -4.46 -5.37 19.90
N GLU A 226 -3.75 -5.03 20.96
CA GLU A 226 -2.44 -5.60 21.29
C GLU A 226 -2.52 -7.12 21.43
N LYS A 227 -3.46 -7.62 22.24
CA LYS A 227 -3.68 -9.06 22.42
C LYS A 227 -4.02 -9.77 21.12
N ALA A 228 -4.85 -9.15 20.28
CA ALA A 228 -5.20 -9.68 18.97
C ALA A 228 -3.98 -9.75 18.04
N CYS A 229 -3.17 -8.69 17.98
CA CYS A 229 -1.94 -8.69 17.20
C CYS A 229 -0.98 -9.80 17.66
N HIS A 230 -0.71 -9.94 18.95
CA HIS A 230 0.11 -11.04 19.46
C HIS A 230 -0.45 -12.42 19.14
N TYR A 231 -1.79 -12.58 19.17
CA TYR A 231 -2.42 -13.82 18.74
C TYR A 231 -2.17 -14.12 17.24
N LEU A 232 -2.36 -13.11 16.36
CA LEU A 232 -2.14 -13.26 14.93
C LEU A 232 -0.67 -13.49 14.58
N MET A 233 0.26 -12.81 15.27
CA MET A 233 1.71 -13.03 15.14
C MET A 233 2.05 -14.50 15.39
N ARG A 234 1.56 -15.07 16.50
CA ARG A 234 1.79 -16.48 16.83
C ARG A 234 1.10 -17.43 15.87
N LYS A 235 -0.18 -17.16 15.53
CA LYS A 235 -1.00 -18.02 14.66
C LYS A 235 -0.43 -18.14 13.25
N PHE A 236 0.08 -17.05 12.71
CA PHE A 236 0.57 -16.96 11.33
C PHE A 236 2.09 -16.85 11.23
N HIS A 237 2.82 -16.96 12.36
CA HIS A 237 4.28 -16.82 12.39
C HIS A 237 4.80 -15.51 11.80
N ILE A 238 4.10 -14.41 12.01
CA ILE A 238 4.48 -13.05 11.61
C ILE A 238 5.33 -12.45 12.71
N LYS A 239 6.44 -11.76 12.36
CA LYS A 239 7.35 -11.20 13.35
C LYS A 239 6.78 -9.97 14.05
N ASN A 240 6.18 -9.03 13.30
CA ASN A 240 5.65 -7.78 13.84
C ASN A 240 4.39 -7.35 13.09
N ILE A 241 3.47 -6.64 13.77
CA ILE A 241 2.26 -6.09 13.16
C ILE A 241 2.18 -4.58 13.42
N ILE A 242 1.85 -3.82 12.38
CA ILE A 242 1.39 -2.44 12.49
C ILE A 242 -0.11 -2.44 12.25
N ALA A 243 -0.89 -2.14 13.28
CA ALA A 243 -2.34 -2.06 13.20
C ALA A 243 -2.78 -0.60 13.07
N THR A 244 -3.38 -0.22 11.92
CA THR A 244 -3.98 1.10 11.76
C THR A 244 -5.39 1.11 12.34
N ARG A 245 -5.72 2.15 13.15
CA ARG A 245 -6.87 2.19 14.05
C ARG A 245 -7.78 3.40 13.83
N SER A 246 -7.71 3.99 12.63
CA SER A 246 -8.48 5.19 12.28
C SER A 246 -8.24 6.34 13.27
N GLN A 247 -9.29 6.85 13.94
CA GLN A 247 -9.21 7.96 14.89
C GLN A 247 -8.30 7.69 16.11
N LYS A 248 -7.98 6.44 16.41
CA LYS A 248 -7.05 6.08 17.49
C LYS A 248 -5.58 5.96 17.01
N GLY A 249 -5.29 6.38 15.75
CA GLY A 249 -3.94 6.32 15.19
C GLY A 249 -3.52 4.93 14.81
N MET A 250 -2.38 4.45 15.31
CA MET A 250 -1.88 3.10 15.06
C MET A 250 -1.14 2.51 16.26
N VAL A 251 -0.89 1.22 16.20
CA VAL A 251 -0.03 0.52 17.16
C VAL A 251 0.96 -0.36 16.40
N LEU A 252 2.24 -0.27 16.80
CA LEU A 252 3.28 -1.21 16.40
C LEU A 252 3.42 -2.25 17.51
N VAL A 253 3.15 -3.51 17.19
CA VAL A 253 3.28 -4.65 18.10
C VAL A 253 4.44 -5.52 17.64
N ARG A 254 5.39 -5.71 18.53
CA ARG A 254 6.58 -6.56 18.40
C ARG A 254 6.57 -7.59 19.53
N GLU A 255 7.43 -8.59 19.47
CA GLU A 255 7.46 -9.67 20.46
C GLU A 255 7.51 -9.16 21.93
N ASN A 256 8.39 -8.19 22.19
CA ASN A 256 8.66 -7.68 23.55
C ASN A 256 8.38 -6.16 23.68
N GLU A 257 7.74 -5.54 22.70
CA GLU A 257 7.51 -4.10 22.69
C GLU A 257 6.19 -3.77 21.97
N THR A 258 5.38 -2.94 22.58
CA THR A 258 4.18 -2.36 21.98
C THR A 258 4.27 -0.85 22.04
N VAL A 259 4.13 -0.19 20.89
CA VAL A 259 4.17 1.28 20.78
C VAL A 259 2.85 1.78 20.23
N HIS A 260 2.08 2.48 21.07
CA HIS A 260 0.85 3.15 20.69
C HIS A 260 1.16 4.55 20.17
N ILE A 261 0.69 4.86 18.96
CA ILE A 261 0.95 6.14 18.28
C ILE A 261 -0.41 6.78 17.98
N PRO A 262 -0.80 7.83 18.75
CA PRO A 262 -2.07 8.50 18.54
C PRO A 262 -2.09 9.23 17.20
N THR A 263 -3.29 9.38 16.61
CA THR A 263 -3.44 10.17 15.39
C THR A 263 -3.21 11.65 15.67
N THR A 264 -2.63 12.34 14.68
CA THR A 264 -2.52 13.80 14.67
C THR A 264 -3.55 14.44 13.73
N ALA A 265 -4.38 13.65 13.04
CA ALA A 265 -5.42 14.15 12.15
C ALA A 265 -6.55 14.79 12.97
N GLN A 266 -6.87 16.05 12.65
CA GLN A 266 -7.99 16.78 13.28
C GLN A 266 -9.31 16.51 12.56
N GLU A 267 -9.27 16.25 11.25
CA GLU A 267 -10.43 15.98 10.40
C GLU A 267 -10.18 14.77 9.52
N LEU A 268 -11.21 13.96 9.31
CA LEU A 268 -11.21 12.82 8.41
C LEU A 268 -12.04 13.17 7.18
N PHE A 269 -11.42 13.23 6.02
CA PHE A 269 -12.09 13.50 4.75
C PHE A 269 -12.28 12.22 3.94
N ASP A 270 -11.19 11.47 3.74
CA ASP A 270 -11.17 10.22 3.02
C ASP A 270 -10.08 9.30 3.60
N VAL A 271 -10.39 8.02 3.77
CA VAL A 271 -9.42 7.03 4.28
C VAL A 271 -8.67 6.29 3.18
N LEU A 272 -8.99 6.58 1.91
CA LEU A 272 -8.38 5.90 0.77
C LEU A 272 -6.88 6.19 0.70
N GLY A 273 -6.06 5.15 0.59
CA GLY A 273 -4.60 5.27 0.52
C GLY A 273 -3.90 5.50 1.87
N ALA A 274 -4.63 5.60 2.99
CA ALA A 274 -4.00 5.81 4.30
C ALA A 274 -3.07 4.66 4.69
N THR A 275 -3.49 3.41 4.48
CA THR A 275 -2.66 2.23 4.76
C THR A 275 -1.47 2.16 3.81
N ASP A 276 -1.66 2.50 2.53
CA ASP A 276 -0.58 2.56 1.54
C ASP A 276 0.51 3.56 1.96
N ALA A 277 0.09 4.74 2.45
CA ALA A 277 1.02 5.75 2.97
C ALA A 277 1.79 5.27 4.20
N VAL A 278 1.11 4.58 5.14
CA VAL A 278 1.77 3.93 6.28
C VAL A 278 2.82 2.95 5.79
N THR A 279 2.45 2.07 4.86
CA THR A 279 3.33 1.03 4.33
C THR A 279 4.53 1.63 3.60
N ALA A 280 4.31 2.64 2.74
CA ALA A 280 5.37 3.31 2.00
C ALA A 280 6.37 4.00 2.92
N VAL A 281 5.89 4.85 3.85
CA VAL A 281 6.76 5.60 4.76
C VAL A 281 7.48 4.68 5.74
N PHE A 282 6.81 3.65 6.24
CA PHE A 282 7.45 2.67 7.12
C PHE A 282 8.51 1.84 6.38
N GLY A 283 8.21 1.41 5.15
CA GLY A 283 9.18 0.70 4.30
C GLY A 283 10.42 1.55 3.99
N MET A 284 10.24 2.83 3.64
CA MET A 284 11.34 3.79 3.48
C MET A 284 12.16 3.93 4.78
N ALA A 285 11.48 4.02 5.93
CA ALA A 285 12.15 4.14 7.22
C ALA A 285 13.04 2.93 7.54
N LEU A 286 12.54 1.72 7.28
CA LEU A 286 13.32 0.49 7.43
C LEU A 286 14.49 0.45 6.45
N ALA A 287 14.25 0.75 5.17
CA ALA A 287 15.29 0.80 4.13
C ALA A 287 16.43 1.76 4.50
N GLY A 288 16.11 2.89 5.11
CA GLY A 288 17.09 3.87 5.56
C GLY A 288 17.71 3.60 6.94
N GLY A 289 17.35 2.48 7.59
CA GLY A 289 17.91 2.08 8.89
C GLY A 289 17.36 2.87 10.10
N LEU A 290 16.17 3.46 9.97
CA LEU A 290 15.51 4.12 11.09
C LEU A 290 14.95 3.09 12.08
N PRO A 291 15.04 3.32 13.40
CA PRO A 291 14.39 2.45 14.37
C PRO A 291 12.88 2.28 14.09
N PRO A 292 12.33 1.06 14.18
CA PRO A 292 10.93 0.78 13.80
C PRO A 292 9.90 1.68 14.50
N ALA A 293 10.10 2.02 15.77
CA ALA A 293 9.21 2.92 16.50
C ALA A 293 9.16 4.33 15.88
N LEU A 294 10.32 4.87 15.49
CA LEU A 294 10.41 6.18 14.82
C LEU A 294 9.85 6.10 13.39
N GLY A 295 10.08 4.99 12.68
CA GLY A 295 9.48 4.72 11.37
C GLY A 295 7.96 4.68 11.44
N ALA A 296 7.39 4.00 12.43
CA ALA A 296 5.95 3.94 12.65
C ALA A 296 5.37 5.31 13.03
N TYR A 297 6.07 6.09 13.86
CA TYR A 297 5.65 7.47 14.17
C TYR A 297 5.58 8.33 12.89
N MET A 298 6.61 8.31 12.05
CA MET A 298 6.64 9.05 10.78
C MET A 298 5.54 8.56 9.82
N ALA A 299 5.29 7.26 9.76
CA ALA A 299 4.21 6.67 8.95
C ALA A 299 2.82 7.12 9.43
N ASN A 300 2.62 7.28 10.75
CA ASN A 300 1.38 7.82 11.31
C ASN A 300 1.15 9.29 10.94
N LEU A 301 2.21 10.10 10.92
CA LEU A 301 2.13 11.49 10.43
C LEU A 301 1.68 11.51 8.96
N ALA A 302 2.27 10.67 8.11
CA ALA A 302 1.88 10.57 6.70
C ALA A 302 0.41 10.17 6.55
N ALA A 303 -0.05 9.14 7.27
CA ALA A 303 -1.45 8.73 7.26
C ALA A 303 -2.38 9.88 7.70
N SER A 304 -2.01 10.61 8.76
CA SER A 304 -2.77 11.76 9.25
C SER A 304 -2.90 12.86 8.17
N ARG A 305 -1.91 13.01 7.30
CA ARG A 305 -1.96 13.97 6.18
C ARG A 305 -2.84 13.45 5.05
N VAL A 306 -2.71 12.17 4.68
CA VAL A 306 -3.48 11.55 3.60
C VAL A 306 -4.98 11.64 3.86
N VAL A 307 -5.44 11.34 5.08
CA VAL A 307 -6.88 11.31 5.40
C VAL A 307 -7.56 12.68 5.34
N THR A 308 -6.79 13.77 5.23
CA THR A 308 -7.33 15.14 5.00
C THR A 308 -7.51 15.48 3.52
N ARG A 309 -7.19 14.55 2.60
CA ARG A 309 -7.26 14.74 1.14
C ARG A 309 -8.28 13.80 0.51
N LEU A 310 -8.83 14.18 -0.63
CA LEU A 310 -9.76 13.36 -1.39
C LEU A 310 -9.00 12.39 -2.33
N GLY A 311 -9.30 11.11 -2.23
CA GLY A 311 -8.70 10.03 -3.03
C GLY A 311 -7.24 9.76 -2.65
N THR A 312 -6.57 8.89 -3.42
CA THR A 312 -5.16 8.57 -3.18
C THR A 312 -4.27 9.81 -3.29
N TYR A 313 -3.42 10.01 -2.28
CA TYR A 313 -2.52 11.15 -2.14
C TYR A 313 -1.16 10.68 -1.61
N ALA A 314 -0.07 11.13 -2.24
CA ALA A 314 1.29 10.89 -1.75
C ALA A 314 1.78 12.13 -0.98
N VAL A 315 2.18 11.90 0.26
CA VAL A 315 2.74 12.95 1.13
C VAL A 315 4.15 13.26 0.66
N THR A 316 4.46 14.55 0.52
CA THR A 316 5.82 14.97 0.14
C THR A 316 6.75 15.00 1.35
N ARG A 317 8.05 15.01 1.07
CA ARG A 317 9.06 15.12 2.11
C ARG A 317 8.93 16.43 2.90
N GLU A 318 8.68 17.53 2.21
CA GLU A 318 8.51 18.86 2.79
C GLU A 318 7.28 18.90 3.72
N GLU A 319 6.18 18.24 3.35
CA GLU A 319 5.01 18.13 4.21
C GLU A 319 5.33 17.35 5.48
N LEU A 320 6.03 16.20 5.39
CA LEU A 320 6.46 15.44 6.56
C LEU A 320 7.38 16.26 7.47
N GLU A 321 8.36 16.97 6.90
CA GLU A 321 9.26 17.85 7.65
C GLU A 321 8.49 18.94 8.41
N SER A 322 7.48 19.54 7.77
CA SER A 322 6.64 20.56 8.40
C SER A 322 5.84 20.05 9.60
N MET A 323 5.38 18.78 9.52
CA MET A 323 4.63 18.13 10.61
C MET A 323 5.52 17.73 11.80
N LEU A 324 6.83 17.59 11.61
CA LEU A 324 7.78 17.32 12.69
C LEU A 324 8.17 18.56 13.49
N THR A 325 7.77 19.74 13.04
CA THR A 325 8.06 21.03 13.71
C THR A 325 6.93 21.54 14.60
N GLN A 326 5.78 20.90 14.55
CA GLN A 326 4.63 21.16 15.42
C GLN A 326 4.65 20.25 16.64
#